data_70ae76f611c48f9853a7d6209e3b97c6
#
_entry.id   70ae76f611c48f9853a7d6209e3b97c6
#
_cell.length_a   1.000
_cell.length_b   1.000
_cell.length_c   1.000
_cell.angle_alpha   90.00
_cell.angle_beta   90.00
_cell.angle_gamma   90.00
#
_symmetry.space_group_name_H-M   'P 1'
#
loop_
_entity.id
_entity.type
_entity.pdbx_description
1 polymer ?
#
loop_
_entity_poly.entity_id
_entity_poly.type
_entity_poly.pdbx_seq_one_letter_code
_entity_poly.pdbx_strand_id
1 'polypeptide(L)'
;EDDYRRLYELDTQRKQLLQQIEEAEIRQAALDESPASNQKRLLSEMVTEDEIAEVVSVWTGVPVNRMLETERAKLLVMEERIHQRVIGQEEAVAAVSNAVRRSRSGLQDPNRPIGSFLFLGPTGVGKTEICKALAEIMFDDQDAMIRIDMSEYMERHSVSRLIGAPPGYVGFDEGGKLTEAVRRRPYAVILLDEIEKAHDDVYNILLQLLDDGRLTDNKGNTVDFTNTIVVMTSNIGSQLIQKITESGGSLEEMQAAMEQALKAKFAPELLNRIDEKIIFRTLNEAEIRKIVDLQLNSLERRVAELGWDLNVTEDARAAIADEGYDPQYGARPLKRVIQQKCENPLATEILKID
;
A
#
# COMPACT_ATOMS: atom_id res chain seq x y z
N GLU A 1 10.83 1.26 -76.66
CA GLU A 1 10.42 -0.13 -76.30
C GLU A 1 10.93 -0.54 -74.92
N ASP A 2 12.14 -0.16 -74.55
CA ASP A 2 12.77 -0.50 -73.24
C ASP A 2 12.03 0.14 -72.04
N ASP A 3 11.51 1.33 -72.19
CA ASP A 3 10.77 2.02 -71.10
C ASP A 3 9.40 1.36 -70.83
N TYR A 4 8.76 0.85 -71.85
CA TYR A 4 7.50 0.10 -71.71
C TYR A 4 7.70 -1.25 -71.03
N ARG A 5 8.80 -1.98 -71.30
CA ARG A 5 9.16 -3.21 -70.63
C ARG A 5 9.45 -2.99 -69.15
N ARG A 6 10.19 -1.94 -68.86
CA ARG A 6 10.55 -1.57 -67.46
C ARG A 6 9.31 -1.16 -66.64
N LEU A 7 8.38 -0.43 -67.29
CA LEU A 7 7.10 -0.07 -66.67
C LEU A 7 6.24 -1.27 -66.37
N TYR A 8 6.19 -2.24 -67.26
CA TYR A 8 5.46 -3.49 -67.09
C TYR A 8 6.08 -4.38 -66.00
N GLU A 9 7.40 -4.45 -65.91
CA GLU A 9 8.12 -5.16 -64.84
C GLU A 9 7.86 -4.52 -63.48
N LEU A 10 7.90 -3.19 -63.39
CA LEU A 10 7.62 -2.46 -62.12
C LEU A 10 6.15 -2.62 -61.69
N ASP A 11 5.19 -2.62 -62.62
CA ASP A 11 3.77 -2.84 -62.29
C ASP A 11 3.50 -4.26 -61.84
N THR A 12 4.22 -5.23 -62.41
CA THR A 12 4.17 -6.62 -61.97
C THR A 12 4.78 -6.82 -60.58
N GLN A 13 5.93 -6.20 -60.31
CA GLN A 13 6.55 -6.23 -58.99
C GLN A 13 5.68 -5.54 -57.94
N ARG A 14 5.06 -4.41 -58.25
CA ARG A 14 4.14 -3.72 -57.38
C ARG A 14 2.93 -4.60 -57.04
N LYS A 15 2.33 -5.31 -57.98
CA LYS A 15 1.22 -6.22 -57.73
C LYS A 15 1.62 -7.39 -56.85
N GLN A 16 2.81 -7.96 -57.07
CA GLN A 16 3.34 -9.02 -56.18
C GLN A 16 3.59 -8.56 -54.76
N LEU A 17 4.15 -7.36 -54.59
CA LEU A 17 4.37 -6.78 -53.27
C LEU A 17 3.07 -6.48 -52.51
N LEU A 18 2.05 -5.93 -53.23
CA LEU A 18 0.72 -5.70 -52.66
C LEU A 18 0.07 -7.01 -52.21
N GLN A 19 0.20 -8.08 -52.97
CA GLN A 19 -0.32 -9.39 -52.59
C GLN A 19 0.41 -9.98 -51.38
N GLN A 20 1.73 -9.80 -51.30
CA GLN A 20 2.51 -10.22 -50.11
C GLN A 20 2.15 -9.44 -48.85
N ILE A 21 1.85 -8.15 -48.99
CA ILE A 21 1.38 -7.32 -47.88
C ILE A 21 0.02 -7.80 -47.39
N GLU A 22 -0.92 -8.04 -48.30
CA GLU A 22 -2.29 -8.54 -47.99
C GLU A 22 -2.25 -9.93 -47.32
N GLU A 23 -1.39 -10.83 -47.81
CA GLU A 23 -1.18 -12.16 -47.19
C GLU A 23 -0.52 -12.06 -45.82
N ALA A 24 0.39 -11.08 -45.60
CA ALA A 24 1.03 -10.84 -44.33
C ALA A 24 0.02 -10.25 -43.31
N GLU A 25 -0.83 -9.32 -43.73
CA GLU A 25 -1.91 -8.74 -42.93
C GLU A 25 -2.94 -9.80 -42.49
N ILE A 26 -3.36 -10.70 -43.42
CA ILE A 26 -4.26 -11.81 -43.10
C ILE A 26 -3.62 -12.79 -42.12
N ARG A 27 -2.32 -13.11 -42.27
CA ARG A 27 -1.59 -13.96 -41.32
C ARG A 27 -1.47 -13.30 -39.96
N GLN A 28 -1.29 -12.01 -39.94
CA GLN A 28 -1.17 -11.20 -38.72
C GLN A 28 -2.50 -11.17 -37.97
N ALA A 29 -3.60 -10.92 -38.66
CA ALA A 29 -4.94 -10.95 -38.09
C ALA A 29 -5.33 -12.33 -37.52
N ALA A 30 -4.94 -13.41 -38.19
CA ALA A 30 -5.17 -14.78 -37.71
C ALA A 30 -4.33 -15.16 -36.49
N LEU A 31 -3.18 -14.52 -36.29
CA LEU A 31 -2.34 -14.65 -35.07
C LEU A 31 -2.87 -13.85 -33.89
N ASP A 32 -3.57 -12.75 -34.16
CA ASP A 32 -4.17 -11.90 -33.11
C ASP A 32 -5.44 -12.52 -32.51
N GLU A 33 -6.13 -13.41 -33.20
CA GLU A 33 -7.29 -14.16 -32.67
C GLU A 33 -6.93 -15.40 -31.83
N SER A 34 -5.65 -15.74 -31.68
CA SER A 34 -5.22 -16.91 -30.93
C SER A 34 -4.92 -16.55 -29.46
N PRO A 35 -5.56 -17.22 -28.47
CA PRO A 35 -5.39 -16.90 -27.06
C PRO A 35 -4.01 -17.23 -26.48
N ALA A 36 -3.04 -17.65 -27.29
CA ALA A 36 -1.71 -18.09 -26.87
C ALA A 36 -0.60 -17.05 -27.14
N SER A 37 -0.86 -15.87 -27.72
CA SER A 37 0.19 -14.91 -28.05
C SER A 37 0.39 -13.82 -26.99
N ASN A 38 0.78 -14.21 -25.78
CA ASN A 38 1.27 -13.29 -24.74
C ASN A 38 2.78 -12.97 -24.91
N GLN A 39 3.30 -13.09 -26.14
CA GLN A 39 4.66 -12.61 -26.46
C GLN A 39 4.59 -11.13 -26.80
N LYS A 40 5.14 -10.28 -25.91
CA LYS A 40 5.33 -8.84 -26.12
C LYS A 40 5.98 -8.61 -27.48
N ARG A 41 5.26 -8.00 -28.41
CA ARG A 41 5.82 -7.47 -29.65
C ARG A 41 6.81 -6.36 -29.30
N LEU A 42 7.99 -6.39 -29.87
CA LEU A 42 9.04 -5.39 -29.67
C LEU A 42 8.73 -4.03 -30.31
N LEU A 43 7.82 -3.99 -31.29
CA LEU A 43 7.38 -2.78 -31.98
C LEU A 43 5.93 -2.96 -32.42
N SER A 44 5.08 -2.00 -32.08
CA SER A 44 3.70 -1.83 -32.57
C SER A 44 3.68 -0.64 -33.54
N GLU A 45 3.00 -0.78 -34.66
CA GLU A 45 2.85 0.32 -35.66
C GLU A 45 1.73 1.29 -35.28
N MET A 46 0.85 0.93 -34.35
CA MET A 46 -0.20 1.79 -33.85
C MET A 46 -0.01 2.08 -32.36
N VAL A 47 -0.05 3.36 -32.02
CA VAL A 47 -0.08 3.79 -30.61
C VAL A 47 -1.51 3.62 -30.10
N THR A 48 -1.69 2.68 -29.20
CA THR A 48 -2.98 2.40 -28.54
C THR A 48 -3.12 3.18 -27.24
N GLU A 49 -4.33 3.27 -26.69
CA GLU A 49 -4.57 3.86 -25.38
C GLU A 49 -3.74 3.16 -24.28
N ASP A 50 -3.54 1.84 -24.41
CA ASP A 50 -2.74 1.05 -23.46
C ASP A 50 -1.25 1.44 -23.48
N GLU A 51 -0.69 1.73 -24.65
CA GLU A 51 0.72 2.16 -24.77
C GLU A 51 0.92 3.57 -24.22
N ILE A 52 -0.04 4.48 -24.45
CA ILE A 52 -0.03 5.81 -23.85
C ILE A 52 -0.14 5.66 -22.32
N ALA A 53 -1.02 4.80 -21.84
CA ALA A 53 -1.21 4.51 -20.44
C ALA A 53 0.06 3.93 -19.80
N GLU A 54 0.80 3.05 -20.49
CA GLU A 54 2.08 2.50 -20.00
C GLU A 54 3.15 3.59 -19.87
N VAL A 55 3.28 4.47 -20.86
CA VAL A 55 4.22 5.61 -20.79
C VAL A 55 3.87 6.57 -19.65
N VAL A 56 2.59 6.90 -19.49
CA VAL A 56 2.12 7.74 -18.38
C VAL A 56 2.37 7.06 -17.05
N SER A 57 2.17 5.75 -16.96
CA SER A 57 2.46 4.93 -15.76
C SER A 57 3.94 5.00 -15.37
N VAL A 58 4.84 4.90 -16.34
CA VAL A 58 6.29 5.00 -16.10
C VAL A 58 6.68 6.41 -15.62
N TRP A 59 6.05 7.46 -16.16
CA TRP A 59 6.37 8.85 -15.80
C TRP A 59 5.80 9.25 -14.44
N THR A 60 4.60 8.78 -14.12
CA THR A 60 3.87 9.18 -12.89
C THR A 60 4.06 8.20 -11.75
N GLY A 61 4.54 6.99 -12.03
CA GLY A 61 4.58 5.89 -11.08
C GLY A 61 3.19 5.27 -10.79
N VAL A 62 2.16 5.63 -11.57
CA VAL A 62 0.79 5.13 -11.43
C VAL A 62 0.52 4.09 -12.49
N PRO A 63 0.07 2.88 -12.15
CA PRO A 63 -0.34 1.88 -13.13
C PRO A 63 -1.63 2.30 -13.84
N VAL A 64 -1.53 3.00 -14.97
CA VAL A 64 -2.67 3.57 -15.70
C VAL A 64 -3.48 2.49 -16.44
N ASN A 65 -2.87 1.36 -16.81
CA ASN A 65 -3.49 0.27 -17.58
C ASN A 65 -4.66 -0.43 -16.86
N ARG A 66 -4.91 -0.11 -15.59
CA ARG A 66 -6.00 -0.70 -14.78
C ARG A 66 -7.08 0.30 -14.36
N MET A 67 -7.02 1.54 -14.85
CA MET A 67 -7.82 2.64 -14.29
C MET A 67 -9.28 2.72 -14.73
N LEU A 68 -9.70 2.15 -15.85
CA LEU A 68 -11.00 2.52 -16.43
C LEU A 68 -12.21 1.67 -15.99
N GLU A 69 -12.13 0.34 -15.95
CA GLU A 69 -13.25 -0.49 -15.47
C GLU A 69 -12.93 -1.22 -14.15
N THR A 70 -11.65 -1.54 -13.95
CA THR A 70 -11.18 -2.31 -12.80
C THR A 70 -11.16 -1.49 -11.51
N GLU A 71 -11.00 -0.16 -11.54
CA GLU A 71 -10.99 0.65 -10.31
C GLU A 71 -12.32 0.64 -9.58
N ARG A 72 -13.43 0.81 -10.29
CA ARG A 72 -14.77 0.72 -9.67
C ARG A 72 -15.00 -0.65 -9.04
N ALA A 73 -14.64 -1.70 -9.76
CA ALA A 73 -14.77 -3.07 -9.26
C ALA A 73 -13.85 -3.31 -8.06
N LYS A 74 -12.59 -2.85 -8.10
CA LYS A 74 -11.65 -2.92 -6.97
C LYS A 74 -12.20 -2.24 -5.71
N LEU A 75 -12.77 -1.04 -5.85
CA LEU A 75 -13.33 -0.28 -4.73
C LEU A 75 -14.57 -0.95 -4.13
N LEU A 76 -15.39 -1.63 -4.95
CA LEU A 76 -16.57 -2.36 -4.47
C LEU A 76 -16.21 -3.58 -3.64
N VAL A 77 -15.14 -4.31 -4.01
CA VAL A 77 -14.65 -5.52 -3.32
C VAL A 77 -13.45 -5.23 -2.38
N MET A 78 -13.23 -3.96 -2.04
CA MET A 78 -12.06 -3.51 -1.29
C MET A 78 -11.96 -4.19 0.08
N GLU A 79 -13.07 -4.32 0.80
CA GLU A 79 -13.12 -4.98 2.11
C GLU A 79 -12.68 -6.44 2.03
N GLU A 80 -13.18 -7.19 1.04
CA GLU A 80 -12.81 -8.58 0.81
C GLU A 80 -11.31 -8.72 0.52
N ARG A 81 -10.76 -7.81 -0.29
CA ARG A 81 -9.32 -7.80 -0.58
C ARG A 81 -8.46 -7.48 0.63
N ILE A 82 -8.88 -6.52 1.45
CA ILE A 82 -8.15 -6.21 2.69
C ILE A 82 -8.21 -7.42 3.62
N HIS A 83 -9.36 -8.11 3.74
CA HIS A 83 -9.53 -9.29 4.58
C HIS A 83 -8.71 -10.50 4.13
N GLN A 84 -8.24 -10.56 2.87
CA GLN A 84 -7.27 -11.59 2.45
C GLN A 84 -5.91 -11.46 3.17
N ARG A 85 -5.58 -10.28 3.69
CA ARG A 85 -4.32 -9.99 4.38
C ARG A 85 -4.51 -9.66 5.85
N VAL A 86 -5.62 -9.02 6.19
CA VAL A 86 -5.93 -8.56 7.55
C VAL A 86 -7.07 -9.38 8.11
N ILE A 87 -6.79 -10.13 9.15
CA ILE A 87 -7.78 -10.95 9.84
C ILE A 87 -8.42 -10.14 10.96
N GLY A 88 -9.74 -10.25 11.06
CA GLY A 88 -10.52 -9.46 12.01
C GLY A 88 -10.57 -7.98 11.63
N GLN A 89 -10.83 -7.11 12.61
CA GLN A 89 -10.83 -5.65 12.45
C GLN A 89 -11.89 -5.16 11.43
N GLU A 90 -13.06 -5.80 11.37
CA GLU A 90 -14.12 -5.56 10.39
C GLU A 90 -14.51 -4.08 10.31
N GLU A 91 -14.62 -3.42 11.47
CA GLU A 91 -14.97 -1.99 11.56
C GLU A 91 -13.86 -1.09 10.99
N ALA A 92 -12.62 -1.44 11.27
CA ALA A 92 -11.47 -0.71 10.75
C ALA A 92 -11.41 -0.81 9.21
N VAL A 93 -11.61 -2.02 8.68
CA VAL A 93 -11.64 -2.28 7.25
C VAL A 93 -12.79 -1.55 6.57
N ALA A 94 -14.00 -1.61 7.14
CA ALA A 94 -15.17 -0.92 6.61
C ALA A 94 -15.00 0.61 6.62
N ALA A 95 -14.50 1.19 7.72
CA ALA A 95 -14.27 2.63 7.84
C ALA A 95 -13.27 3.15 6.81
N VAL A 96 -12.14 2.46 6.65
CA VAL A 96 -11.12 2.80 5.65
C VAL A 96 -11.68 2.68 4.24
N SER A 97 -12.37 1.58 3.93
CA SER A 97 -12.95 1.35 2.60
C SER A 97 -13.99 2.40 2.22
N ASN A 98 -14.83 2.80 3.17
CA ASN A 98 -15.85 3.83 2.96
C ASN A 98 -15.21 5.22 2.73
N ALA A 99 -14.17 5.58 3.48
CA ALA A 99 -13.48 6.85 3.29
C ALA A 99 -12.79 6.91 1.91
N VAL A 100 -12.13 5.83 1.50
CA VAL A 100 -11.52 5.74 0.17
C VAL A 100 -12.57 5.81 -0.95
N ARG A 101 -13.70 5.09 -0.81
CA ARG A 101 -14.82 5.17 -1.76
C ARG A 101 -15.38 6.59 -1.86
N ARG A 102 -15.56 7.28 -0.73
CA ARG A 102 -16.05 8.67 -0.68
C ARG A 102 -15.13 9.63 -1.43
N SER A 103 -13.83 9.51 -1.22
CA SER A 103 -12.84 10.32 -1.92
C SER A 103 -12.82 10.02 -3.42
N ARG A 104 -12.77 8.76 -3.82
CA ARG A 104 -12.70 8.35 -5.24
C ARG A 104 -14.00 8.60 -6.02
N SER A 105 -15.13 8.74 -5.35
CA SER A 105 -16.39 9.14 -5.98
C SER A 105 -16.51 10.65 -6.20
N GLY A 106 -15.50 11.44 -5.84
CA GLY A 106 -15.51 12.90 -6.00
C GLY A 106 -16.40 13.65 -4.98
N LEU A 107 -16.81 12.99 -3.90
CA LEU A 107 -17.62 13.60 -2.84
C LEU A 107 -16.79 14.31 -1.77
N GLN A 108 -15.47 14.17 -1.80
CA GLN A 108 -14.54 14.81 -0.88
C GLN A 108 -13.92 16.08 -1.50
N ASP A 109 -13.42 16.99 -0.66
CA ASP A 109 -12.70 18.17 -1.10
C ASP A 109 -11.43 17.77 -1.89
N PRO A 110 -11.28 18.20 -3.16
CA PRO A 110 -10.15 17.84 -4.01
C PRO A 110 -8.81 18.40 -3.52
N ASN A 111 -8.82 19.38 -2.62
CA ASN A 111 -7.60 19.97 -2.07
C ASN A 111 -7.06 19.22 -0.85
N ARG A 112 -7.70 18.13 -0.41
CA ARG A 112 -7.29 17.33 0.75
C ARG A 112 -6.71 15.98 0.30
N PRO A 113 -5.89 15.31 1.12
CA PRO A 113 -5.49 13.93 0.87
C PRO A 113 -6.69 13.00 0.61
N ILE A 114 -6.48 11.88 -0.10
CA ILE A 114 -7.53 10.86 -0.38
C ILE A 114 -8.23 10.40 0.91
N GLY A 115 -7.49 10.34 2.00
CA GLY A 115 -8.01 10.03 3.32
C GLY A 115 -6.97 10.27 4.40
N SER A 116 -7.46 10.63 5.58
CA SER A 116 -6.64 10.83 6.77
C SER A 116 -7.20 9.98 7.92
N PHE A 117 -6.37 9.10 8.45
CA PHE A 117 -6.76 8.10 9.43
C PHE A 117 -5.90 8.16 10.68
N LEU A 118 -6.52 8.01 11.85
CA LEU A 118 -5.83 7.77 13.10
C LEU A 118 -6.16 6.36 13.60
N PHE A 119 -5.18 5.45 13.53
CA PHE A 119 -5.29 4.07 13.98
C PHE A 119 -4.87 3.94 15.44
N LEU A 120 -5.79 3.54 16.27
CA LEU A 120 -5.64 3.45 17.72
C LEU A 120 -5.68 2.00 18.17
N GLY A 121 -4.85 1.63 19.13
CA GLY A 121 -4.88 0.28 19.67
C GLY A 121 -3.50 -0.33 19.92
N PRO A 122 -3.46 -1.55 20.48
CA PRO A 122 -2.23 -2.23 20.87
C PRO A 122 -1.35 -2.56 19.66
N THR A 123 -0.10 -2.93 19.94
CA THR A 123 0.82 -3.38 18.89
C THR A 123 0.42 -4.77 18.37
N GLY A 124 0.77 -5.06 17.11
CA GLY A 124 0.59 -6.40 16.55
C GLY A 124 -0.85 -6.79 16.17
N VAL A 125 -1.78 -5.84 16.09
CA VAL A 125 -3.20 -6.07 15.73
C VAL A 125 -3.53 -5.83 14.26
N GLY A 126 -2.53 -5.48 13.42
CA GLY A 126 -2.72 -5.33 11.98
C GLY A 126 -2.70 -3.90 11.44
N LYS A 127 -2.44 -2.86 12.25
CA LYS A 127 -2.42 -1.45 11.79
C LYS A 127 -1.52 -1.21 10.57
N THR A 128 -0.29 -1.68 10.62
CA THR A 128 0.66 -1.55 9.50
C THR A 128 0.27 -2.43 8.30
N GLU A 129 -0.37 -3.57 8.54
CA GLU A 129 -0.77 -4.48 7.46
C GLU A 129 -1.94 -3.90 6.63
N ILE A 130 -2.87 -3.20 7.27
CA ILE A 130 -3.90 -2.43 6.54
C ILE A 130 -3.25 -1.37 5.65
N CYS A 131 -2.20 -0.67 6.10
CA CYS A 131 -1.50 0.32 5.27
C CYS A 131 -0.87 -0.31 4.02
N LYS A 132 -0.27 -1.50 4.15
CA LYS A 132 0.27 -2.26 3.00
C LYS A 132 -0.83 -2.73 2.06
N ALA A 133 -1.93 -3.25 2.61
CA ALA A 133 -3.08 -3.66 1.80
C ALA A 133 -3.67 -2.47 1.04
N LEU A 134 -3.77 -1.29 1.67
CA LEU A 134 -4.19 -0.05 1.01
C LEU A 134 -3.23 0.35 -0.13
N ALA A 135 -1.93 0.32 0.11
CA ALA A 135 -0.94 0.65 -0.91
C ALA A 135 -1.07 -0.30 -2.12
N GLU A 136 -1.21 -1.60 -1.89
CA GLU A 136 -1.40 -2.60 -2.95
C GLU A 136 -2.72 -2.40 -3.71
N ILE A 137 -3.84 -2.15 -3.01
CA ILE A 137 -5.15 -2.00 -3.66
C ILE A 137 -5.24 -0.69 -4.43
N MET A 138 -4.72 0.40 -3.86
CA MET A 138 -4.85 1.74 -4.42
C MET A 138 -3.81 2.07 -5.47
N PHE A 139 -2.60 1.54 -5.32
CA PHE A 139 -1.44 1.91 -6.13
C PHE A 139 -0.78 0.70 -6.81
N ASP A 140 -1.38 -0.50 -6.71
CA ASP A 140 -0.90 -1.79 -7.25
C ASP A 140 0.54 -2.15 -6.82
N ASP A 141 1.04 -1.53 -5.73
CA ASP A 141 2.37 -1.74 -5.18
C ASP A 141 2.32 -1.65 -3.64
N GLN A 142 2.61 -2.75 -2.94
CA GLN A 142 2.67 -2.76 -1.48
C GLN A 142 3.80 -1.88 -0.92
N ASP A 143 4.82 -1.58 -1.73
CA ASP A 143 5.94 -0.72 -1.37
C ASP A 143 5.67 0.76 -1.69
N ALA A 144 4.47 1.09 -2.25
CA ALA A 144 3.99 2.46 -2.35
C ALA A 144 3.57 3.01 -0.97
N MET A 145 4.43 2.78 0.03
CA MET A 145 4.24 3.21 1.41
C MET A 145 5.47 3.95 1.93
N ILE A 146 5.26 5.17 2.39
CA ILE A 146 6.28 6.01 3.03
C ILE A 146 6.09 5.88 4.54
N ARG A 147 6.97 5.13 5.21
CA ARG A 147 6.92 4.98 6.66
C ARG A 147 7.88 5.92 7.37
N ILE A 148 7.37 6.66 8.33
CA ILE A 148 8.13 7.59 9.18
C ILE A 148 7.80 7.28 10.64
N ASP A 149 8.82 6.94 11.42
CA ASP A 149 8.70 6.71 12.85
C ASP A 149 8.80 8.07 13.59
N MET A 150 7.73 8.46 14.26
CA MET A 150 7.65 9.73 14.97
C MET A 150 8.52 9.79 16.22
N SER A 151 9.02 8.65 16.71
CA SER A 151 10.02 8.62 17.77
C SER A 151 11.36 9.27 17.37
N GLU A 152 11.67 9.35 16.07
CA GLU A 152 12.81 10.10 15.55
C GLU A 152 12.60 11.63 15.58
N TYR A 153 11.38 12.10 15.84
CA TYR A 153 10.95 13.50 15.76
C TYR A 153 10.41 14.04 17.10
N MET A 154 10.95 13.52 18.20
CA MET A 154 10.60 13.95 19.56
C MET A 154 11.15 15.34 19.91
N GLU A 155 12.25 15.74 19.29
CA GLU A 155 12.93 16.98 19.58
C GLU A 155 12.70 18.01 18.48
N ARG A 156 12.59 19.30 18.87
CA ARG A 156 12.30 20.40 17.94
C ARG A 156 13.24 20.47 16.75
N HIS A 157 14.53 20.24 16.97
CA HIS A 157 15.51 20.28 15.88
C HIS A 157 15.37 19.13 14.88
N SER A 158 14.77 18.01 15.26
CA SER A 158 14.52 16.89 14.36
C SER A 158 13.35 17.15 13.40
N VAL A 159 12.42 18.04 13.77
CA VAL A 159 11.23 18.37 12.97
C VAL A 159 11.63 18.96 11.60
N SER A 160 12.68 19.79 11.55
CA SER A 160 13.19 20.33 10.29
C SER A 160 13.63 19.26 9.29
N ARG A 161 13.94 18.05 9.72
CA ARG A 161 14.26 16.95 8.80
C ARG A 161 13.04 16.41 8.04
N LEU A 162 11.82 16.70 8.50
CA LEU A 162 10.60 16.30 7.77
C LEU A 162 10.38 17.12 6.50
N ILE A 163 10.54 18.45 6.60
CA ILE A 163 10.27 19.41 5.53
C ILE A 163 11.54 20.05 4.94
N GLY A 164 12.71 19.69 5.48
CA GLY A 164 14.02 20.23 5.11
C GLY A 164 14.61 21.19 6.14
N ALA A 165 15.93 21.29 6.18
CA ALA A 165 16.62 22.26 7.04
C ALA A 165 16.57 23.66 6.43
N PRO A 166 16.54 24.74 7.24
CA PRO A 166 16.65 26.11 6.76
C PRO A 166 18.01 26.37 6.07
N PRO A 167 18.09 27.38 5.17
CA PRO A 167 19.34 27.76 4.55
C PRO A 167 20.45 28.03 5.58
N GLY A 168 21.64 27.44 5.34
CA GLY A 168 22.80 27.58 6.22
C GLY A 168 22.91 26.53 7.34
N TYR A 169 21.96 25.63 7.47
CA TYR A 169 22.03 24.51 8.41
C TYR A 169 22.45 23.22 7.73
N VAL A 170 23.06 22.31 8.49
CA VAL A 170 23.46 20.96 8.01
C VAL A 170 22.21 20.20 7.57
N GLY A 171 22.27 19.59 6.35
CA GLY A 171 21.12 18.87 5.77
C GLY A 171 20.23 19.71 4.85
N PHE A 172 20.54 20.99 4.59
CA PHE A 172 19.76 21.82 3.65
C PHE A 172 19.69 21.21 2.24
N ASP A 173 20.81 20.67 1.73
CA ASP A 173 20.87 20.09 0.38
C ASP A 173 20.09 18.76 0.26
N GLU A 174 19.94 18.03 1.35
CA GLU A 174 19.25 16.72 1.37
C GLU A 174 17.72 16.84 1.20
N GLY A 175 17.15 18.03 1.49
CA GLY A 175 15.70 18.23 1.48
C GLY A 175 14.99 17.56 2.68
N GLY A 176 13.67 17.65 2.73
CA GLY A 176 12.88 17.05 3.81
C GLY A 176 12.56 15.58 3.54
N LYS A 177 12.70 14.72 4.55
CA LYS A 177 12.44 13.27 4.42
C LYS A 177 11.02 12.98 3.92
N LEU A 178 10.01 13.71 4.42
CA LEU A 178 8.63 13.56 4.00
C LEU A 178 8.38 14.19 2.63
N THR A 179 8.78 15.43 2.44
CA THR A 179 8.54 16.18 1.21
C THR A 179 9.25 15.57 0.01
N GLU A 180 10.51 15.14 0.15
CA GLU A 180 11.26 14.47 -0.92
C GLU A 180 10.69 13.08 -1.26
N ALA A 181 10.25 12.31 -0.24
CA ALA A 181 9.66 11.01 -0.47
C ALA A 181 8.35 11.12 -1.29
N VAL A 182 7.47 12.07 -0.94
CA VAL A 182 6.20 12.29 -1.67
C VAL A 182 6.45 12.92 -3.04
N ARG A 183 7.42 13.84 -3.18
CA ARG A 183 7.79 14.39 -4.48
C ARG A 183 8.23 13.31 -5.46
N ARG A 184 8.93 12.27 -4.98
CA ARG A 184 9.36 11.13 -5.80
C ARG A 184 8.25 10.12 -6.06
N ARG A 185 7.32 9.95 -5.09
CA ARG A 185 6.18 9.03 -5.17
C ARG A 185 4.92 9.75 -4.71
N PRO A 186 4.26 10.52 -5.60
CA PRO A 186 3.09 11.32 -5.24
C PRO A 186 1.85 10.46 -4.91
N TYR A 187 1.85 9.20 -5.34
CA TYR A 187 0.81 8.22 -5.07
C TYR A 187 1.34 7.22 -4.04
N ALA A 188 1.07 7.47 -2.77
CA ALA A 188 1.59 6.65 -1.70
C ALA A 188 0.69 6.67 -0.46
N VAL A 189 0.80 5.64 0.37
CA VAL A 189 0.31 5.62 1.75
C VAL A 189 1.42 6.16 2.65
N ILE A 190 1.15 7.26 3.34
CA ILE A 190 2.07 7.84 4.33
C ILE A 190 1.69 7.28 5.69
N LEU A 191 2.58 6.52 6.29
CA LEU A 191 2.42 5.95 7.61
C LEU A 191 3.30 6.71 8.61
N LEU A 192 2.67 7.49 9.49
CA LEU A 192 3.30 8.17 10.61
C LEU A 192 3.12 7.31 11.86
N ASP A 193 4.14 6.55 12.21
CA ASP A 193 4.07 5.57 13.30
C ASP A 193 4.36 6.25 14.65
N GLU A 194 3.59 5.89 15.69
CA GLU A 194 3.69 6.40 17.06
C GLU A 194 3.58 7.94 17.16
N ILE A 195 2.53 8.50 16.54
CA ILE A 195 2.32 9.94 16.42
C ILE A 195 2.32 10.69 17.78
N GLU A 196 1.94 10.02 18.86
CA GLU A 196 1.95 10.58 20.21
C GLU A 196 3.33 10.93 20.75
N LYS A 197 4.39 10.42 20.12
CA LYS A 197 5.78 10.72 20.47
C LYS A 197 6.34 11.95 19.77
N ALA A 198 5.68 12.42 18.73
CA ALA A 198 6.11 13.57 17.95
C ALA A 198 6.16 14.86 18.78
N HIS A 199 7.09 15.74 18.44
CA HIS A 199 7.11 17.11 18.95
C HIS A 199 5.91 17.91 18.45
N ASP A 200 5.42 18.87 19.21
CA ASP A 200 4.22 19.68 18.87
C ASP A 200 4.33 20.38 17.51
N ASP A 201 5.52 20.79 17.09
CA ASP A 201 5.74 21.41 15.77
C ASP A 201 5.40 20.45 14.60
N VAL A 202 5.45 19.13 14.80
CA VAL A 202 5.00 18.13 13.80
C VAL A 202 3.49 18.26 13.59
N TYR A 203 2.72 18.49 14.66
CA TYR A 203 1.27 18.64 14.54
C TYR A 203 0.90 19.87 13.70
N ASN A 204 1.67 20.95 13.79
CA ASN A 204 1.46 22.14 12.94
C ASN A 204 1.70 21.83 11.45
N ILE A 205 2.71 21.01 11.13
CA ILE A 205 2.94 20.54 9.75
C ILE A 205 1.78 19.67 9.26
N LEU A 206 1.29 18.77 10.12
CA LEU A 206 0.16 17.90 9.79
C LEU A 206 -1.14 18.69 9.60
N LEU A 207 -1.39 19.74 10.39
CA LEU A 207 -2.55 20.62 10.18
C LEU A 207 -2.55 21.20 8.76
N GLN A 208 -1.41 21.76 8.33
CA GLN A 208 -1.29 22.29 6.97
C GLN A 208 -1.49 21.20 5.90
N LEU A 209 -0.87 20.04 6.09
CA LEU A 209 -1.00 18.92 5.16
C LEU A 209 -2.45 18.45 5.03
N LEU A 210 -3.16 18.30 6.16
CA LEU A 210 -4.53 17.80 6.20
C LEU A 210 -5.57 18.81 5.70
N ASP A 211 -5.30 20.12 5.82
CA ASP A 211 -6.20 21.17 5.34
C ASP A 211 -5.98 21.53 3.88
N ASP A 212 -4.70 21.80 3.52
CA ASP A 212 -4.34 22.36 2.21
C ASP A 212 -3.90 21.27 1.22
N GLY A 213 -3.71 20.02 1.66
CA GLY A 213 -3.20 18.91 0.84
C GLY A 213 -1.81 19.17 0.25
N ARG A 214 -1.05 20.10 0.82
CA ARG A 214 0.27 20.49 0.32
C ARG A 214 1.18 20.98 1.45
N LEU A 215 2.47 20.79 1.25
CA LEU A 215 3.51 21.34 2.13
C LEU A 215 4.55 22.07 1.30
N THR A 216 5.02 23.20 1.81
CA THR A 216 6.15 23.90 1.20
C THR A 216 7.42 23.54 1.96
N ASP A 217 8.42 23.02 1.25
CA ASP A 217 9.71 22.70 1.83
C ASP A 217 10.52 23.96 2.13
N ASN A 218 11.60 23.83 2.86
CA ASN A 218 12.46 24.96 3.21
C ASN A 218 13.29 25.50 2.02
N LYS A 219 13.20 24.87 0.84
CA LYS A 219 13.74 25.37 -0.43
C LYS A 219 12.73 26.21 -1.20
N GLY A 220 11.49 26.32 -0.71
CA GLY A 220 10.39 27.02 -1.37
C GLY A 220 9.61 26.18 -2.38
N ASN A 221 9.87 24.87 -2.49
CA ASN A 221 9.10 23.98 -3.38
C ASN A 221 7.83 23.53 -2.68
N THR A 222 6.70 23.67 -3.34
CA THR A 222 5.43 23.12 -2.86
C THR A 222 5.25 21.69 -3.35
N VAL A 223 5.01 20.79 -2.41
CA VAL A 223 4.77 19.36 -2.65
C VAL A 223 3.30 19.07 -2.45
N ASP A 224 2.70 18.37 -3.41
CA ASP A 224 1.28 18.00 -3.44
C ASP A 224 1.07 16.64 -2.75
N PHE A 225 0.13 16.60 -1.81
CA PHE A 225 -0.27 15.43 -1.04
C PHE A 225 -1.71 14.97 -1.34
N THR A 226 -2.39 15.61 -2.28
CA THR A 226 -3.81 15.31 -2.58
C THR A 226 -4.04 13.88 -3.07
N ASN A 227 -3.00 13.25 -3.65
CA ASN A 227 -3.04 11.87 -4.11
C ASN A 227 -2.50 10.85 -3.08
N THR A 228 -2.28 11.27 -1.83
CA THR A 228 -1.78 10.39 -0.77
C THR A 228 -2.89 9.98 0.20
N ILE A 229 -2.67 8.86 0.87
CA ILE A 229 -3.45 8.44 2.04
C ILE A 229 -2.57 8.64 3.26
N VAL A 230 -3.03 9.42 4.24
CA VAL A 230 -2.28 9.69 5.46
C VAL A 230 -2.80 8.83 6.60
N VAL A 231 -1.95 7.98 7.14
CA VAL A 231 -2.26 7.12 8.29
C VAL A 231 -1.34 7.46 9.44
N MET A 232 -1.91 7.82 10.56
CA MET A 232 -1.21 8.00 11.82
C MET A 232 -1.51 6.82 12.73
N THR A 233 -0.52 6.21 13.36
CA THR A 233 -0.76 5.17 14.37
C THR A 233 -0.45 5.70 15.77
N SER A 234 -1.21 5.21 16.73
CA SER A 234 -0.98 5.53 18.13
C SER A 234 -1.28 4.35 19.04
N ASN A 235 -0.49 4.23 20.09
CA ASN A 235 -0.71 3.25 21.15
C ASN A 235 -1.42 3.86 22.38
N ILE A 236 -1.88 5.12 22.27
CA ILE A 236 -2.66 5.78 23.32
C ILE A 236 -3.92 4.94 23.60
N GLY A 237 -4.23 4.76 24.87
CA GLY A 237 -5.41 4.04 25.31
C GLY A 237 -5.35 2.52 25.12
N SER A 238 -4.24 1.93 24.66
CA SER A 238 -4.12 0.48 24.47
C SER A 238 -4.46 -0.32 25.73
N GLN A 239 -4.04 0.14 26.90
CA GLN A 239 -4.39 -0.48 28.20
C GLN A 239 -5.88 -0.31 28.54
N LEU A 240 -6.52 0.77 28.12
CA LEU A 240 -7.97 0.97 28.30
C LEU A 240 -8.75 0.01 27.39
N ILE A 241 -8.35 -0.10 26.12
CA ILE A 241 -8.93 -1.03 25.17
C ILE A 241 -8.85 -2.47 25.73
N GLN A 242 -7.69 -2.88 26.20
CA GLN A 242 -7.48 -4.21 26.75
C GLN A 242 -8.39 -4.47 27.97
N LYS A 243 -8.42 -3.56 28.94
CA LYS A 243 -9.28 -3.69 30.12
C LYS A 243 -10.76 -3.75 29.78
N ILE A 244 -11.24 -2.91 28.85
CA ILE A 244 -12.64 -2.91 28.43
C ILE A 244 -12.97 -4.22 27.70
N THR A 245 -12.07 -4.70 26.84
CA THR A 245 -12.24 -5.99 26.14
C THR A 245 -12.30 -7.16 27.14
N GLU A 246 -11.39 -7.22 28.13
CA GLU A 246 -11.36 -8.26 29.16
C GLU A 246 -12.60 -8.24 30.07
N SER A 247 -13.16 -7.07 30.31
CA SER A 247 -14.41 -6.91 31.09
C SER A 247 -15.69 -7.15 30.30
N GLY A 248 -15.60 -7.41 29.00
CA GLY A 248 -16.76 -7.58 28.12
C GLY A 248 -17.52 -6.28 27.87
N GLY A 249 -16.84 -5.12 27.98
CA GLY A 249 -17.42 -3.80 27.75
C GLY A 249 -17.83 -3.58 26.30
N SER A 250 -18.75 -2.61 26.09
CA SER A 250 -19.27 -2.31 24.77
C SER A 250 -18.28 -1.49 23.92
N LEU A 251 -18.50 -1.50 22.60
CA LEU A 251 -17.75 -0.67 21.66
C LEU A 251 -17.92 0.83 21.97
N GLU A 252 -19.12 1.24 22.38
CA GLU A 252 -19.44 2.62 22.73
C GLU A 252 -18.63 3.09 23.95
N GLU A 253 -18.47 2.24 24.97
CA GLU A 253 -17.61 2.52 26.14
C GLU A 253 -16.16 2.67 25.72
N MET A 254 -15.70 1.81 24.81
CA MET A 254 -14.34 1.87 24.26
C MET A 254 -14.11 3.16 23.49
N GLN A 255 -15.04 3.56 22.64
CA GLN A 255 -14.99 4.81 21.87
C GLN A 255 -14.96 6.04 22.80
N ALA A 256 -15.83 6.08 23.80
CA ALA A 256 -15.87 7.21 24.77
C ALA A 256 -14.57 7.34 25.56
N ALA A 257 -14.01 6.22 26.05
CA ALA A 257 -12.75 6.21 26.78
C ALA A 257 -11.58 6.65 25.89
N MET A 258 -11.56 6.21 24.62
CA MET A 258 -10.55 6.59 23.66
C MET A 258 -10.64 8.07 23.28
N GLU A 259 -11.82 8.60 23.10
CA GLU A 259 -12.01 10.03 22.79
C GLU A 259 -11.49 10.92 23.93
N GLN A 260 -11.72 10.52 25.17
CA GLN A 260 -11.18 11.23 26.34
C GLN A 260 -9.64 11.17 26.36
N ALA A 261 -9.04 10.00 26.10
CA ALA A 261 -7.59 9.82 26.06
C ALA A 261 -6.94 10.65 24.94
N LEU A 262 -7.58 10.73 23.77
CA LEU A 262 -7.12 11.53 22.63
C LEU A 262 -7.16 13.03 22.93
N LYS A 263 -8.27 13.52 23.51
CA LYS A 263 -8.40 14.95 23.92
C LYS A 263 -7.39 15.38 24.97
N ALA A 264 -6.90 14.45 25.78
CA ALA A 264 -5.85 14.72 26.77
C ALA A 264 -4.44 14.87 26.14
N LYS A 265 -4.22 14.29 24.94
CA LYS A 265 -2.89 14.26 24.30
C LYS A 265 -2.80 15.17 23.08
N PHE A 266 -3.84 15.25 22.26
CA PHE A 266 -3.85 15.98 21.01
C PHE A 266 -4.73 17.22 21.06
N ALA A 267 -4.31 18.28 20.40
CA ALA A 267 -5.12 19.46 20.25
C ALA A 267 -6.43 19.15 19.49
N PRO A 268 -7.57 19.72 19.90
CA PRO A 268 -8.85 19.50 19.23
C PRO A 268 -8.81 19.84 17.73
N GLU A 269 -7.98 20.82 17.34
CA GLU A 269 -7.81 21.21 15.95
C GLU A 269 -7.32 20.04 15.07
N LEU A 270 -6.29 19.31 15.51
CA LEU A 270 -5.78 18.15 14.79
C LEU A 270 -6.84 17.03 14.69
N LEU A 271 -7.50 16.74 15.83
CA LEU A 271 -8.50 15.68 15.88
C LEU A 271 -9.71 15.94 14.97
N ASN A 272 -10.03 17.20 14.71
CA ASN A 272 -11.13 17.61 13.83
C ASN A 272 -10.75 17.59 12.35
N ARG A 273 -9.45 17.51 12.00
CA ARG A 273 -8.97 17.42 10.61
C ARG A 273 -8.83 15.99 10.13
N ILE A 274 -8.78 15.04 11.06
CA ILE A 274 -8.69 13.62 10.77
C ILE A 274 -10.07 13.11 10.35
N ASP A 275 -10.15 12.48 9.18
CA ASP A 275 -11.41 12.00 8.62
C ASP A 275 -12.01 10.87 9.47
N GLU A 276 -11.19 9.90 9.88
CA GLU A 276 -11.66 8.75 10.66
C GLU A 276 -10.65 8.37 11.78
N LYS A 277 -11.20 8.15 12.98
CA LYS A 277 -10.47 7.63 14.14
C LYS A 277 -10.90 6.19 14.37
N ILE A 278 -9.99 5.27 14.11
CA ILE A 278 -10.30 3.85 14.00
C ILE A 278 -9.64 3.10 15.14
N ILE A 279 -10.45 2.37 15.92
CA ILE A 279 -10.02 1.59 17.06
C ILE A 279 -9.77 0.14 16.62
N PHE A 280 -8.54 -0.32 16.78
CA PHE A 280 -8.15 -1.70 16.58
C PHE A 280 -8.31 -2.47 17.89
N ARG A 281 -9.11 -3.51 17.88
CA ARG A 281 -9.29 -4.40 19.02
C ARG A 281 -8.17 -5.42 19.14
N THR A 282 -8.04 -6.01 20.30
CA THR A 282 -7.16 -7.16 20.50
C THR A 282 -7.65 -8.37 19.69
N LEU A 283 -6.70 -9.15 19.20
CA LEU A 283 -7.00 -10.37 18.42
C LEU A 283 -7.38 -11.52 19.37
N ASN A 284 -8.35 -12.32 18.98
CA ASN A 284 -8.72 -13.55 19.68
C ASN A 284 -7.92 -14.75 19.14
N GLU A 285 -7.97 -15.90 19.85
CA GLU A 285 -7.23 -17.10 19.46
C GLU A 285 -7.57 -17.61 18.05
N ALA A 286 -8.87 -17.55 17.66
CA ALA A 286 -9.29 -17.99 16.34
C ALA A 286 -8.72 -17.10 15.23
N GLU A 287 -8.60 -15.80 15.49
CA GLU A 287 -7.98 -14.83 14.56
C GLU A 287 -6.46 -15.06 14.47
N ILE A 288 -5.81 -15.34 15.59
CA ILE A 288 -4.38 -15.68 15.61
C ILE A 288 -4.09 -16.93 14.76
N ARG A 289 -4.90 -18.00 14.90
CA ARG A 289 -4.77 -19.20 14.06
C ARG A 289 -4.87 -18.88 12.57
N LYS A 290 -5.84 -18.08 12.17
CA LYS A 290 -5.97 -17.62 10.77
C LYS A 290 -4.75 -16.82 10.30
N ILE A 291 -4.15 -16.01 11.17
CA ILE A 291 -2.92 -15.27 10.84
C ILE A 291 -1.75 -16.23 10.64
N VAL A 292 -1.63 -17.26 11.47
CA VAL A 292 -0.63 -18.32 11.30
C VAL A 292 -0.80 -19.00 9.95
N ASP A 293 -2.03 -19.36 9.57
CA ASP A 293 -2.32 -19.96 8.27
C ASP A 293 -1.89 -19.05 7.10
N LEU A 294 -2.19 -17.75 7.16
CA LEU A 294 -1.76 -16.80 6.14
C LEU A 294 -0.23 -16.73 6.01
N GLN A 295 0.48 -16.69 7.14
CA GLN A 295 1.94 -16.60 7.12
C GLN A 295 2.58 -17.91 6.64
N LEU A 296 2.05 -19.07 7.03
CA LEU A 296 2.51 -20.37 6.58
C LEU A 296 2.21 -20.58 5.09
N ASN A 297 1.04 -20.22 4.60
CA ASN A 297 0.72 -20.26 3.18
C ASN A 297 1.67 -19.38 2.33
N SER A 298 2.11 -18.25 2.88
CA SER A 298 3.14 -17.42 2.22
C SER A 298 4.50 -18.14 2.20
N LEU A 299 4.85 -18.85 3.26
CA LEU A 299 6.07 -19.67 3.30
C LEU A 299 5.98 -20.85 2.33
N GLU A 300 4.84 -21.56 2.31
CA GLU A 300 4.59 -22.69 1.39
C GLU A 300 4.76 -22.25 -0.09
N ARG A 301 4.26 -21.07 -0.48
CA ARG A 301 4.46 -20.54 -1.83
C ARG A 301 5.94 -20.28 -2.15
N ARG A 302 6.67 -19.66 -1.23
CA ARG A 302 8.12 -19.40 -1.43
C ARG A 302 8.93 -20.70 -1.55
N VAL A 303 8.55 -21.72 -0.80
CA VAL A 303 9.18 -23.04 -0.85
C VAL A 303 8.84 -23.76 -2.16
N ALA A 304 7.59 -23.62 -2.64
CA ALA A 304 7.16 -24.15 -3.93
C ALA A 304 7.90 -23.52 -5.13
N GLU A 305 8.19 -22.22 -5.07
CA GLU A 305 9.01 -21.52 -6.08
C GLU A 305 10.43 -22.08 -6.18
N LEU A 306 10.94 -22.65 -5.09
CA LEU A 306 12.23 -23.36 -5.06
C LEU A 306 12.14 -24.82 -5.52
N GLY A 307 10.94 -25.29 -5.92
CA GLY A 307 10.71 -26.67 -6.37
C GLY A 307 10.46 -27.68 -5.24
N TRP A 308 10.19 -27.23 -4.02
CA TRP A 308 9.93 -28.05 -2.86
C TRP A 308 8.47 -27.97 -2.43
N ASP A 309 7.96 -29.03 -1.82
CA ASP A 309 6.61 -29.05 -1.23
C ASP A 309 6.71 -29.03 0.29
N LEU A 310 6.04 -28.06 0.93
CA LEU A 310 5.99 -27.90 2.38
C LEU A 310 4.59 -28.24 2.88
N ASN A 311 4.49 -29.23 3.74
CA ASN A 311 3.23 -29.58 4.40
C ASN A 311 3.36 -29.39 5.93
N VAL A 312 2.58 -28.46 6.47
CA VAL A 312 2.54 -28.17 7.92
C VAL A 312 1.28 -28.79 8.50
N THR A 313 1.42 -29.71 9.45
CA THR A 313 0.29 -30.37 10.11
C THR A 313 -0.52 -29.41 10.98
N GLU A 314 -1.81 -29.72 11.22
CA GLU A 314 -2.68 -28.92 12.09
C GLU A 314 -2.11 -28.77 13.51
N ASP A 315 -1.52 -29.82 14.07
CA ASP A 315 -0.90 -29.77 15.40
C ASP A 315 0.29 -28.80 15.42
N ALA A 316 1.08 -28.78 14.37
CA ALA A 316 2.20 -27.83 14.23
C ALA A 316 1.69 -26.38 14.08
N ARG A 317 0.61 -26.15 13.32
CA ARG A 317 -0.05 -24.85 13.19
C ARG A 317 -0.56 -24.35 14.54
N ALA A 318 -1.22 -25.22 15.31
CA ALA A 318 -1.71 -24.92 16.66
C ALA A 318 -0.55 -24.57 17.60
N ALA A 319 0.52 -25.36 17.62
CA ALA A 319 1.69 -25.10 18.46
C ALA A 319 2.38 -23.75 18.12
N ILE A 320 2.46 -23.39 16.84
CA ILE A 320 2.98 -22.08 16.39
C ILE A 320 2.07 -20.95 16.85
N ALA A 321 0.75 -21.13 16.79
CA ALA A 321 -0.22 -20.13 17.25
C ALA A 321 -0.09 -19.88 18.75
N ASP A 322 -0.01 -20.94 19.55
CA ASP A 322 0.10 -20.86 21.01
C ASP A 322 1.43 -20.22 21.45
N GLU A 323 2.55 -20.56 20.80
CA GLU A 323 3.88 -20.00 21.12
C GLU A 323 4.03 -18.55 20.59
N GLY A 324 3.36 -18.22 19.51
CA GLY A 324 3.47 -16.92 18.84
C GLY A 324 2.46 -15.87 19.28
N TYR A 325 1.53 -16.20 20.16
CA TYR A 325 0.57 -15.24 20.72
C TYR A 325 1.08 -14.63 22.02
N ASP A 326 1.03 -13.34 22.11
CA ASP A 326 1.32 -12.59 23.34
C ASP A 326 0.23 -11.52 23.54
N PRO A 327 -0.45 -11.49 24.71
CA PRO A 327 -1.50 -10.51 24.99
C PRO A 327 -1.07 -9.05 24.85
N GLN A 328 0.23 -8.73 25.09
CA GLN A 328 0.76 -7.36 24.97
C GLN A 328 1.20 -7.03 23.54
N TYR A 329 1.77 -8.02 22.83
CA TYR A 329 2.39 -7.83 21.51
C TYR A 329 1.55 -8.39 20.37
N GLY A 330 0.38 -8.98 20.66
CA GLY A 330 -0.54 -9.54 19.67
C GLY A 330 0.12 -10.60 18.77
N ALA A 331 -0.07 -10.49 17.48
CA ALA A 331 0.50 -11.41 16.48
C ALA A 331 1.96 -11.07 16.09
N ARG A 332 2.59 -10.05 16.68
CA ARG A 332 3.96 -9.62 16.29
C ARG A 332 5.01 -10.72 16.50
N PRO A 333 4.97 -11.53 17.57
CA PRO A 333 5.94 -12.63 17.79
C PRO A 333 5.82 -13.77 16.78
N LEU A 334 4.64 -13.99 16.15
CA LEU A 334 4.39 -15.10 15.23
C LEU A 334 5.44 -15.22 14.12
N LYS A 335 5.81 -14.09 13.51
CA LYS A 335 6.82 -14.07 12.44
C LYS A 335 8.16 -14.65 12.92
N ARG A 336 8.55 -14.33 14.15
CA ARG A 336 9.80 -14.82 14.74
C ARG A 336 9.70 -16.31 15.06
N VAL A 337 8.55 -16.78 15.55
CA VAL A 337 8.33 -18.21 15.84
C VAL A 337 8.37 -19.02 14.55
N ILE A 338 7.70 -18.57 13.47
CA ILE A 338 7.74 -19.22 12.16
C ILE A 338 9.16 -19.25 11.62
N GLN A 339 9.90 -18.16 11.72
CA GLN A 339 11.30 -18.11 11.29
C GLN A 339 12.15 -19.14 12.06
N GLN A 340 12.01 -19.21 13.37
CA GLN A 340 12.83 -20.10 14.19
C GLN A 340 12.43 -21.58 14.04
N LYS A 341 11.13 -21.89 13.94
CA LYS A 341 10.64 -23.27 13.92
C LYS A 341 10.49 -23.85 12.51
N CYS A 342 10.30 -23.01 11.51
CA CYS A 342 10.08 -23.47 10.13
C CYS A 342 11.21 -23.02 9.21
N GLU A 343 11.45 -21.70 9.02
CA GLU A 343 12.38 -21.20 8.00
C GLU A 343 13.82 -21.63 8.26
N ASN A 344 14.34 -21.50 9.49
CA ASN A 344 15.72 -21.87 9.81
C ASN A 344 16.02 -23.37 9.63
N PRO A 345 15.17 -24.31 10.13
CA PRO A 345 15.36 -25.73 9.88
C PRO A 345 15.26 -26.08 8.39
N LEU A 346 14.27 -25.53 7.66
CA LEU A 346 14.12 -25.76 6.23
C LEU A 346 15.33 -25.29 5.44
N ALA A 347 15.83 -24.09 5.71
CA ALA A 347 17.02 -23.56 5.05
C ALA A 347 18.23 -24.48 5.25
N THR A 348 18.40 -25.03 6.45
CA THR A 348 19.48 -25.98 6.77
C THR A 348 19.34 -27.28 5.99
N GLU A 349 18.12 -27.83 5.87
CA GLU A 349 17.89 -29.07 5.12
C GLU A 349 18.04 -28.88 3.60
N ILE A 350 17.50 -27.77 3.05
CA ILE A 350 17.65 -27.44 1.62
C ILE A 350 19.15 -27.36 1.25
N LEU A 351 19.97 -26.68 2.05
CA LEU A 351 21.40 -26.54 1.81
C LEU A 351 22.22 -27.83 1.95
N LYS A 352 21.65 -28.90 2.55
CA LYS A 352 22.32 -30.21 2.64
C LYS A 352 22.08 -31.11 1.42
N ILE A 353 21.09 -30.76 0.61
CA ILE A 353 20.67 -31.58 -0.55
C ILE A 353 21.40 -31.14 -1.83
N ASP A 354 21.89 -29.90 -1.88
CA ASP A 354 22.80 -29.39 -2.92
C ASP A 354 24.26 -29.78 -2.60
#